data_b77a10aa25f33511713e82bbbda1dcac
#
_entry.id   b77a10aa25f33511713e82bbbda1dcac
#
_cell.length_a   1.000
_cell.length_b   1.000
_cell.length_c   1.000
_cell.angle_alpha   90.00
_cell.angle_beta   90.00
_cell.angle_gamma   90.00
#
_symmetry.space_group_name_H-M   'P 1'
#
loop_
_entity.id
_entity.type
_entity.pdbx_description
1 polymer ?
#
loop_
_entity_poly.entity_id
_entity_poly.type
_entity_poly.pdbx_seq_one_letter_code
_entity_poly.pdbx_strand_id
1 'polypeptide(L)'
;MLAIIDGDVLLYMSIWNMDTKEEAKEKFNELFTNTLESVFATDYVMALGGPDNFRVDLFPDYKGNRAKSKSNRPDWFLDLKSDIVDQYEGCIFTSNCEADDMVRIWANECTKANINNVVISVDKDLDCITGVHYNPRKGELYEIDKEYANKFYWKQILMGDPTDNIPGIPKIGPKKAENILKDSEDYMATVCKAYYDFYGKEGYSYLLANGRLIHIWREIEDHFKIKKDFYDKAIEE
;
A
#
# COMPACT_ATOMS: atom_id res chain seq x y z
N MET A 1 5.03 1.04 -22.31
CA MET A 1 4.25 0.89 -21.08
C MET A 1 5.07 1.51 -19.95
N LEU A 2 4.45 2.25 -19.03
CA LEU A 2 5.10 2.85 -17.85
C LEU A 2 5.12 1.85 -16.70
N ALA A 3 6.29 1.59 -16.11
CA ALA A 3 6.40 0.84 -14.86
C ALA A 3 6.28 1.77 -13.65
N ILE A 4 5.37 1.47 -12.73
CA ILE A 4 5.18 2.19 -11.46
C ILE A 4 5.70 1.28 -10.36
N ILE A 5 6.83 1.62 -9.77
CA ILE A 5 7.63 0.69 -8.96
C ILE A 5 7.58 1.10 -7.48
N ASP A 6 7.17 0.16 -6.65
CA ASP A 6 7.47 0.17 -5.23
C ASP A 6 8.96 -0.18 -5.05
N GLY A 7 9.78 0.85 -4.93
CA GLY A 7 11.23 0.72 -4.89
C GLY A 7 11.73 0.04 -3.61
N ASP A 8 11.01 0.17 -2.50
CA ASP A 8 11.37 -0.51 -1.26
C ASP A 8 11.36 -2.04 -1.43
N VAL A 9 10.47 -2.58 -2.28
CA VAL A 9 10.46 -4.02 -2.60
C VAL A 9 11.75 -4.46 -3.26
N LEU A 10 12.20 -3.78 -4.32
CA LEU A 10 13.45 -4.11 -5.02
C LEU A 10 14.66 -3.92 -4.11
N LEU A 11 14.66 -2.85 -3.30
CA LEU A 11 15.71 -2.59 -2.32
C LEU A 11 15.82 -3.72 -1.29
N TYR A 12 14.71 -4.16 -0.69
CA TYR A 12 14.76 -5.26 0.28
C TYR A 12 15.13 -6.60 -0.37
N MET A 13 14.75 -6.84 -1.62
CA MET A 13 15.18 -8.02 -2.38
C MET A 13 16.67 -7.99 -2.68
N SER A 14 17.24 -6.80 -2.93
CA SER A 14 18.66 -6.63 -3.28
C SER A 14 19.61 -6.82 -2.10
N ILE A 15 19.18 -6.49 -0.88
CA ILE A 15 20.05 -6.63 0.32
C ILE A 15 20.03 -8.05 0.91
N TRP A 16 19.17 -8.93 0.43
CA TRP A 16 19.04 -10.29 0.98
C TRP A 16 20.31 -11.12 0.69
N ASN A 17 20.97 -11.57 1.76
CA ASN A 17 22.23 -12.33 1.71
C ASN A 17 23.40 -11.59 1.03
N MET A 18 23.42 -10.25 1.09
CA MET A 18 24.55 -9.45 0.63
C MET A 18 25.37 -8.95 1.83
N ASP A 19 26.68 -9.06 1.72
CA ASP A 19 27.61 -8.65 2.78
C ASP A 19 28.06 -7.20 2.60
N THR A 20 28.05 -6.67 1.38
CA THR A 20 28.51 -5.32 1.05
C THR A 20 27.43 -4.48 0.34
N LYS A 21 27.60 -3.15 0.44
CA LYS A 21 26.75 -2.19 -0.27
C LYS A 21 26.88 -2.34 -1.79
N GLU A 22 28.09 -2.59 -2.28
CA GLU A 22 28.41 -2.75 -3.67
C GLU A 22 27.69 -3.96 -4.27
N GLU A 23 27.74 -5.12 -3.63
CA GLU A 23 27.01 -6.33 -4.05
C GLU A 23 25.49 -6.09 -4.07
N ALA A 24 24.96 -5.43 -3.02
CA ALA A 24 23.55 -5.10 -2.96
C ALA A 24 23.13 -4.11 -4.07
N LYS A 25 23.99 -3.16 -4.42
CA LYS A 25 23.77 -2.21 -5.50
C LYS A 25 23.77 -2.89 -6.88
N GLU A 26 24.72 -3.77 -7.13
CA GLU A 26 24.76 -4.58 -8.35
C GLU A 26 23.50 -5.45 -8.46
N LYS A 27 23.11 -6.08 -7.37
CA LYS A 27 21.88 -6.89 -7.32
C LYS A 27 20.61 -6.06 -7.55
N PHE A 28 20.55 -4.84 -7.01
CA PHE A 28 19.45 -3.93 -7.28
C PHE A 28 19.37 -3.58 -8.78
N ASN A 29 20.50 -3.26 -9.41
CA ASN A 29 20.56 -2.93 -10.84
C ASN A 29 20.09 -4.12 -11.70
N GLU A 30 20.51 -5.34 -11.35
CA GLU A 30 20.06 -6.57 -12.01
C GLU A 30 18.53 -6.77 -11.86
N LEU A 31 18.02 -6.69 -10.63
CA LEU A 31 16.58 -6.84 -10.35
C LEU A 31 15.74 -5.78 -11.07
N PHE A 32 16.19 -4.53 -11.05
CA PHE A 32 15.53 -3.43 -11.74
C PHE A 32 15.45 -3.66 -13.24
N THR A 33 16.58 -3.98 -13.88
CA THR A 33 16.64 -4.24 -15.32
C THR A 33 15.76 -5.42 -15.71
N ASN A 34 15.89 -6.55 -15.00
CA ASN A 34 15.10 -7.76 -15.25
C ASN A 34 13.59 -7.50 -15.06
N THR A 35 13.24 -6.65 -14.10
CA THR A 35 11.84 -6.27 -13.84
C THR A 35 11.27 -5.49 -15.01
N LEU A 36 11.97 -4.45 -15.50
CA LEU A 36 11.52 -3.67 -16.66
C LEU A 36 11.39 -4.52 -17.93
N GLU A 37 12.35 -5.41 -18.16
CA GLU A 37 12.33 -6.34 -19.31
C GLU A 37 11.14 -7.31 -19.21
N SER A 38 10.86 -7.86 -18.02
CA SER A 38 9.77 -8.81 -17.79
C SER A 38 8.39 -8.24 -18.11
N VAL A 39 8.22 -6.93 -17.92
CA VAL A 39 6.95 -6.24 -18.19
C VAL A 39 6.97 -5.42 -19.48
N PHE A 40 8.05 -5.49 -20.29
CA PHE A 40 8.24 -4.70 -21.49
C PHE A 40 8.03 -3.18 -21.26
N ALA A 41 8.49 -2.69 -20.11
CA ALA A 41 8.39 -1.27 -19.81
C ALA A 41 9.40 -0.46 -20.61
N THR A 42 8.96 0.68 -21.14
CA THR A 42 9.79 1.64 -21.90
C THR A 42 10.16 2.86 -21.07
N ASP A 43 9.51 3.03 -19.93
CA ASP A 43 9.71 4.12 -19.00
C ASP A 43 9.32 3.68 -17.59
N TYR A 44 9.73 4.42 -16.57
CA TYR A 44 9.42 4.09 -15.17
C TYR A 44 9.32 5.31 -14.28
N VAL A 45 8.59 5.13 -13.16
CA VAL A 45 8.67 5.94 -11.95
C VAL A 45 8.83 5.01 -10.75
N MET A 46 9.63 5.40 -9.76
CA MET A 46 9.93 4.58 -8.60
C MET A 46 9.86 5.40 -7.31
N ALA A 47 9.22 4.87 -6.29
CA ALA A 47 9.16 5.49 -4.97
C ALA A 47 9.91 4.66 -3.94
N LEU A 48 10.71 5.32 -3.11
CA LEU A 48 11.31 4.78 -1.91
C LEU A 48 10.78 5.53 -0.69
N GLY A 49 10.36 4.81 0.35
CA GLY A 49 9.82 5.42 1.58
C GLY A 49 10.79 6.40 2.21
N GLY A 50 10.34 7.62 2.48
CA GLY A 50 11.11 8.65 3.15
C GLY A 50 11.22 8.45 4.67
N PRO A 51 11.75 9.44 5.39
CA PRO A 51 11.93 9.37 6.84
C PRO A 51 10.65 9.60 7.63
N ASP A 52 9.66 10.25 7.05
CA ASP A 52 8.43 10.72 7.66
C ASP A 52 7.18 10.07 7.02
N ASN A 53 6.13 9.90 7.84
CA ASN A 53 4.89 9.27 7.42
C ASN A 53 3.75 9.76 8.32
N PHE A 54 2.75 10.40 7.75
CA PHE A 54 1.57 10.92 8.46
C PHE A 54 0.83 9.89 9.31
N ARG A 55 0.93 8.58 8.97
CA ARG A 55 0.30 7.51 9.74
C ARG A 55 0.89 7.36 11.14
N VAL A 56 2.19 7.67 11.31
CA VAL A 56 2.86 7.68 12.62
C VAL A 56 2.33 8.83 13.49
N ASP A 57 2.04 9.99 12.89
CA ASP A 57 1.44 11.12 13.60
C ASP A 57 -0.01 10.84 14.04
N LEU A 58 -0.75 10.09 13.22
CA LEU A 58 -2.12 9.67 13.53
C LEU A 58 -2.16 8.56 14.59
N PHE A 59 -1.22 7.63 14.56
CA PHE A 59 -1.15 6.48 15.43
C PHE A 59 0.32 6.13 15.72
N PRO A 60 0.87 6.57 16.86
CA PRO A 60 2.28 6.37 17.19
C PRO A 60 2.73 4.89 17.20
N ASP A 61 1.81 3.96 17.43
CA ASP A 61 2.09 2.52 17.39
C ASP A 61 2.03 1.92 15.96
N TYR A 62 1.78 2.74 14.93
CA TYR A 62 1.80 2.30 13.54
C TYR A 62 3.15 1.68 13.18
N LYS A 63 3.15 0.44 12.67
CA LYS A 63 4.36 -0.36 12.39
C LYS A 63 5.30 -0.56 13.60
N GLY A 64 4.82 -0.32 14.82
CA GLY A 64 5.62 -0.44 16.05
C GLY A 64 6.17 -1.84 16.29
N ASN A 65 5.47 -2.89 15.84
CA ASN A 65 5.91 -4.27 15.88
C ASN A 65 7.08 -4.60 14.92
N ARG A 66 7.39 -3.72 13.95
CA ARG A 66 8.51 -3.87 13.00
C ARG A 66 9.87 -3.42 13.57
N ALA A 67 9.94 -2.97 14.82
CA ALA A 67 11.20 -2.48 15.42
C ALA A 67 12.34 -3.52 15.36
N LYS A 68 12.03 -4.81 15.54
CA LYS A 68 13.01 -5.90 15.43
C LYS A 68 13.54 -6.11 14.00
N SER A 69 12.71 -5.89 12.97
CA SER A 69 13.15 -6.03 11.57
C SER A 69 14.04 -4.87 11.13
N LYS A 70 13.84 -3.68 11.70
CA LYS A 70 14.74 -2.52 11.47
C LYS A 70 16.13 -2.76 12.01
N SER A 71 16.28 -3.49 13.13
CA SER A 71 17.58 -3.79 13.74
C SER A 71 18.44 -4.77 12.91
N ASN A 72 17.87 -5.45 11.93
CA ASN A 72 18.58 -6.40 11.05
C ASN A 72 19.02 -5.77 9.72
N ARG A 73 18.85 -4.48 9.52
CA ARG A 73 19.35 -3.79 8.32
C ARG A 73 20.86 -3.60 8.44
N PRO A 74 21.62 -3.81 7.34
CA PRO A 74 23.03 -3.45 7.32
C PRO A 74 23.24 -1.95 7.60
N ASP A 75 24.36 -1.58 8.20
CA ASP A 75 24.68 -0.18 8.50
C ASP A 75 24.69 0.71 7.26
N TRP A 76 25.05 0.15 6.11
CA TRP A 76 25.09 0.84 4.81
C TRP A 76 23.71 0.93 4.10
N PHE A 77 22.63 0.43 4.72
CA PHE A 77 21.30 0.39 4.09
C PHE A 77 20.78 1.78 3.65
N LEU A 78 20.93 2.79 4.50
CA LEU A 78 20.47 4.15 4.17
C LEU A 78 21.33 4.79 3.09
N ASP A 79 22.64 4.52 3.08
CA ASP A 79 23.54 4.99 2.04
C ASP A 79 23.20 4.36 0.68
N LEU A 80 22.91 3.04 0.66
CA LEU A 80 22.45 2.37 -0.56
C LEU A 80 21.13 2.98 -1.07
N LYS A 81 20.21 3.25 -0.16
CA LYS A 81 18.92 3.84 -0.50
C LYS A 81 19.07 5.23 -1.15
N SER A 82 20.00 6.05 -0.63
CA SER A 82 20.36 7.35 -1.19
C SER A 82 21.02 7.20 -2.57
N ASP A 83 21.98 6.29 -2.69
CA ASP A 83 22.69 6.02 -3.96
C ASP A 83 21.70 5.62 -5.07
N ILE A 84 20.63 4.85 -4.74
CA ILE A 84 19.61 4.45 -5.70
C ILE A 84 18.80 5.67 -6.18
N VAL A 85 18.36 6.54 -5.25
CA VAL A 85 17.62 7.75 -5.65
C VAL A 85 18.47 8.66 -6.53
N ASP A 86 19.76 8.83 -6.20
CA ASP A 86 20.67 9.66 -6.99
C ASP A 86 20.99 9.06 -8.37
N GLN A 87 20.97 7.73 -8.49
CA GLN A 87 21.31 7.02 -9.72
C GLN A 87 20.17 6.96 -10.73
N TYR A 88 18.93 6.87 -10.27
CA TYR A 88 17.76 6.63 -11.13
C TYR A 88 16.88 7.88 -11.22
N GLU A 89 16.91 8.58 -12.37
CA GLU A 89 16.19 9.86 -12.58
C GLU A 89 14.69 9.79 -12.28
N GLY A 90 14.04 8.66 -12.54
CA GLY A 90 12.62 8.44 -12.23
C GLY A 90 12.35 8.00 -10.77
N CYS A 91 13.36 8.03 -9.89
CA CYS A 91 13.25 7.59 -8.49
C CYS A 91 13.15 8.78 -7.53
N ILE A 92 12.26 8.68 -6.55
CA ILE A 92 12.12 9.71 -5.50
C ILE A 92 12.07 9.10 -4.11
N PHE A 93 12.50 9.87 -3.10
CA PHE A 93 12.05 9.66 -1.72
C PHE A 93 10.66 10.24 -1.52
N THR A 94 9.79 9.50 -0.82
CA THR A 94 8.51 10.05 -0.39
C THR A 94 8.68 11.03 0.76
N SER A 95 7.74 11.96 0.90
CA SER A 95 7.69 12.90 2.02
C SER A 95 6.28 12.86 2.63
N ASN A 96 6.22 12.71 3.94
CA ASN A 96 4.99 12.60 4.73
C ASN A 96 4.02 11.50 4.28
N CYS A 97 4.51 10.52 3.51
CA CYS A 97 3.71 9.37 3.05
C CYS A 97 4.62 8.15 2.79
N GLU A 98 4.04 7.01 2.46
CA GLU A 98 4.76 5.80 2.11
C GLU A 98 4.98 5.66 0.59
N ALA A 99 5.87 4.75 0.17
CA ALA A 99 6.06 4.43 -1.25
C ALA A 99 4.75 4.00 -1.92
N ASP A 100 3.93 3.23 -1.20
CA ASP A 100 2.62 2.75 -1.66
C ASP A 100 1.65 3.89 -2.03
N ASP A 101 1.67 4.99 -1.26
CA ASP A 101 0.85 6.17 -1.56
C ASP A 101 1.25 6.78 -2.91
N MET A 102 2.57 6.92 -3.18
CA MET A 102 3.05 7.44 -4.45
C MET A 102 2.76 6.49 -5.61
N VAL A 103 2.91 5.18 -5.41
CA VAL A 103 2.55 4.16 -6.41
C VAL A 103 1.09 4.29 -6.82
N ARG A 104 0.18 4.43 -5.84
CA ARG A 104 -1.24 4.59 -6.13
C ARG A 104 -1.57 5.93 -6.78
N ILE A 105 -0.96 7.02 -6.34
CA ILE A 105 -1.12 8.36 -6.95
C ILE A 105 -0.74 8.30 -8.42
N TRP A 106 0.43 7.76 -8.77
CA TRP A 106 0.86 7.63 -10.16
C TRP A 106 -0.03 6.71 -10.99
N ALA A 107 -0.48 5.59 -10.44
CA ALA A 107 -1.43 4.70 -11.12
C ALA A 107 -2.77 5.41 -11.40
N ASN A 108 -3.25 6.21 -10.46
CA ASN A 108 -4.45 7.01 -10.62
C ASN A 108 -4.29 8.10 -11.70
N GLU A 109 -3.14 8.79 -11.72
CA GLU A 109 -2.81 9.78 -12.76
C GLU A 109 -2.70 9.13 -14.14
N CYS A 110 -2.07 7.95 -14.24
CA CYS A 110 -2.04 7.18 -15.50
C CYS A 110 -3.44 6.83 -15.98
N THR A 111 -4.32 6.41 -15.07
CA THR A 111 -5.72 6.10 -15.39
C THR A 111 -6.45 7.33 -15.94
N LYS A 112 -6.31 8.50 -15.28
CA LYS A 112 -6.91 9.78 -15.73
C LYS A 112 -6.38 10.21 -17.09
N ALA A 113 -5.09 9.99 -17.35
CA ALA A 113 -4.42 10.35 -18.60
C ALA A 113 -4.51 9.28 -19.70
N ASN A 114 -5.15 8.14 -19.42
CA ASN A 114 -5.23 6.97 -20.30
C ASN A 114 -3.83 6.47 -20.75
N ILE A 115 -2.88 6.43 -19.80
CA ILE A 115 -1.52 5.92 -19.99
C ILE A 115 -1.46 4.46 -19.56
N ASN A 116 -1.01 3.58 -20.45
CA ASN A 116 -0.78 2.17 -20.12
C ASN A 116 0.34 2.04 -19.11
N ASN A 117 0.05 1.41 -17.97
CA ASN A 117 0.99 1.23 -16.88
C ASN A 117 0.91 -0.17 -16.27
N VAL A 118 1.92 -0.52 -15.48
CA VAL A 118 1.98 -1.72 -14.65
C VAL A 118 2.50 -1.35 -13.27
N VAL A 119 1.80 -1.77 -12.24
CA VAL A 119 2.22 -1.63 -10.83
C VAL A 119 3.15 -2.78 -10.48
N ILE A 120 4.33 -2.46 -9.95
CA ILE A 120 5.36 -3.43 -9.58
C ILE A 120 5.55 -3.44 -8.08
N SER A 121 5.08 -4.48 -7.42
CA SER A 121 5.25 -4.70 -5.99
C SER A 121 5.04 -6.17 -5.62
N VAL A 122 5.47 -6.56 -4.43
CA VAL A 122 5.10 -7.84 -3.77
C VAL A 122 4.05 -7.64 -2.70
N ASP A 123 3.75 -6.38 -2.36
CA ASP A 123 2.80 -6.03 -1.31
C ASP A 123 1.37 -6.18 -1.82
N LYS A 124 0.59 -6.98 -1.08
CA LYS A 124 -0.82 -7.21 -1.40
C LYS A 124 -1.71 -6.01 -1.09
N ASP A 125 -1.25 -5.08 -0.27
CA ASP A 125 -2.04 -3.90 0.06
C ASP A 125 -2.29 -3.04 -1.17
N LEU A 126 -1.40 -3.13 -2.16
CA LEU A 126 -1.57 -2.52 -3.48
C LEU A 126 -2.61 -3.21 -4.38
N ASP A 127 -3.16 -4.38 -4.00
CA ASP A 127 -4.30 -5.00 -4.70
C ASP A 127 -5.59 -4.15 -4.62
N CYS A 128 -5.58 -3.05 -3.87
CA CYS A 128 -6.60 -2.01 -3.94
C CYS A 128 -6.48 -1.08 -5.16
N ILE A 129 -5.47 -1.26 -6.02
CA ILE A 129 -5.25 -0.51 -7.27
C ILE A 129 -5.72 -1.37 -8.44
N THR A 130 -6.62 -0.83 -9.24
CA THR A 130 -7.10 -1.49 -10.46
C THR A 130 -6.06 -1.42 -11.57
N GLY A 131 -5.90 -2.49 -12.33
CA GLY A 131 -5.03 -2.54 -13.50
C GLY A 131 -4.07 -3.71 -13.49
N VAL A 132 -3.02 -3.60 -14.29
CA VAL A 132 -2.00 -4.64 -14.43
C VAL A 132 -0.97 -4.52 -13.33
N HIS A 133 -0.66 -5.65 -12.69
CA HIS A 133 0.32 -5.77 -11.63
C HIS A 133 1.38 -6.81 -11.98
N TYR A 134 2.60 -6.60 -11.49
CA TYR A 134 3.68 -7.55 -11.59
C TYR A 134 4.34 -7.81 -10.23
N ASN A 135 4.42 -9.06 -9.86
CA ASN A 135 5.13 -9.50 -8.65
C ASN A 135 6.55 -9.96 -9.00
N PRO A 136 7.61 -9.14 -8.75
CA PRO A 136 8.97 -9.48 -9.17
C PRO A 136 9.57 -10.66 -8.42
N ARG A 137 9.06 -11.02 -7.22
CA ARG A 137 9.52 -12.20 -6.47
C ARG A 137 9.03 -13.50 -7.09
N LYS A 138 7.83 -13.49 -7.66
CA LYS A 138 7.20 -14.67 -8.27
C LYS A 138 7.39 -14.73 -9.78
N GLY A 139 7.70 -13.58 -10.42
CA GLY A 139 7.69 -13.43 -11.87
C GLY A 139 6.28 -13.53 -12.46
N GLU A 140 5.27 -13.11 -11.70
CA GLU A 140 3.85 -13.24 -12.09
C GLU A 140 3.27 -11.88 -12.50
N LEU A 141 2.68 -11.84 -13.69
CA LEU A 141 1.84 -10.75 -14.18
C LEU A 141 0.38 -11.11 -13.94
N TYR A 142 -0.42 -10.19 -13.35
CA TYR A 142 -1.82 -10.39 -13.07
C TYR A 142 -2.61 -9.10 -13.21
N GLU A 143 -3.92 -9.19 -13.30
CA GLU A 143 -4.81 -8.04 -13.45
C GLU A 143 -5.77 -7.97 -12.28
N ILE A 144 -5.97 -6.78 -11.75
CA ILE A 144 -6.92 -6.45 -10.68
C ILE A 144 -8.08 -5.68 -11.30
N ASP A 145 -9.27 -6.24 -11.26
CA ASP A 145 -10.48 -5.54 -11.67
C ASP A 145 -11.01 -4.58 -10.59
N LYS A 146 -11.91 -3.69 -11.00
CA LYS A 146 -12.43 -2.64 -10.12
C LYS A 146 -13.26 -3.19 -8.96
N GLU A 147 -14.00 -4.27 -9.17
CA GLU A 147 -14.85 -4.87 -8.15
C GLU A 147 -13.98 -5.53 -7.08
N TYR A 148 -12.99 -6.31 -7.49
CA TYR A 148 -12.03 -6.93 -6.59
C TYR A 148 -11.27 -5.88 -5.77
N ALA A 149 -10.71 -4.84 -6.42
CA ALA A 149 -9.96 -3.78 -5.74
C ALA A 149 -10.82 -3.06 -4.69
N ASN A 150 -12.08 -2.74 -5.04
CA ASN A 150 -13.01 -2.10 -4.12
C ASN A 150 -13.37 -3.01 -2.93
N LYS A 151 -13.71 -4.26 -3.19
CA LYS A 151 -14.02 -5.24 -2.13
C LYS A 151 -12.83 -5.49 -1.23
N PHE A 152 -11.63 -5.64 -1.82
CA PHE A 152 -10.38 -5.83 -1.08
C PHE A 152 -10.12 -4.67 -0.12
N TYR A 153 -10.24 -3.43 -0.59
CA TYR A 153 -10.08 -2.23 0.24
C TYR A 153 -11.02 -2.22 1.46
N TRP A 154 -12.31 -2.48 1.27
CA TRP A 154 -13.27 -2.50 2.38
C TRP A 154 -13.06 -3.69 3.32
N LYS A 155 -12.56 -4.81 2.81
CA LYS A 155 -12.12 -5.93 3.66
C LYS A 155 -10.97 -5.53 4.57
N GLN A 156 -9.97 -4.82 4.05
CA GLN A 156 -8.85 -4.35 4.87
C GLN A 156 -9.33 -3.41 5.98
N ILE A 157 -10.25 -2.49 5.71
CA ILE A 157 -10.83 -1.61 6.74
C ILE A 157 -11.53 -2.41 7.85
N LEU A 158 -12.26 -3.47 7.50
CA LEU A 158 -12.89 -4.35 8.50
C LEU A 158 -11.88 -5.11 9.34
N MET A 159 -10.85 -5.66 8.70
CA MET A 159 -9.87 -6.55 9.36
C MET A 159 -8.78 -5.80 10.11
N GLY A 160 -8.45 -4.58 9.67
CA GLY A 160 -7.17 -3.96 9.97
C GLY A 160 -6.01 -4.69 9.29
N ASP A 161 -4.80 -4.36 9.72
CA ASP A 161 -3.57 -5.03 9.34
C ASP A 161 -2.67 -5.28 10.56
N PRO A 162 -2.59 -6.54 11.05
CA PRO A 162 -1.70 -6.88 12.15
C PRO A 162 -0.22 -6.64 11.85
N THR A 163 0.20 -6.68 10.57
CA THR A 163 1.59 -6.43 10.17
C THR A 163 1.97 -4.99 10.43
N ASP A 164 1.03 -4.07 10.23
CA ASP A 164 1.20 -2.64 10.45
C ASP A 164 0.63 -2.14 11.78
N ASN A 165 0.21 -3.09 12.62
CA ASN A 165 -0.40 -2.82 13.93
C ASN A 165 -1.71 -2.02 13.84
N ILE A 166 -2.49 -2.21 12.76
CA ILE A 166 -3.80 -1.58 12.58
C ILE A 166 -4.87 -2.54 13.07
N PRO A 167 -5.67 -2.15 14.09
CA PRO A 167 -6.52 -3.11 14.80
C PRO A 167 -7.73 -3.61 14.01
N GLY A 168 -8.33 -2.79 13.13
CA GLY A 168 -9.61 -3.10 12.50
C GLY A 168 -10.74 -3.32 13.54
N ILE A 169 -11.74 -4.14 13.18
CA ILE A 169 -12.74 -4.63 14.14
C ILE A 169 -12.24 -5.94 14.78
N PRO A 170 -12.11 -6.01 16.11
CA PRO A 170 -11.63 -7.20 16.80
C PRO A 170 -12.35 -8.49 16.39
N LYS A 171 -11.58 -9.56 16.18
CA LYS A 171 -12.07 -10.89 15.78
C LYS A 171 -12.71 -10.96 14.37
N ILE A 172 -12.56 -9.93 13.54
CA ILE A 172 -12.88 -10.00 12.12
C ILE A 172 -11.60 -10.31 11.37
N GLY A 173 -11.46 -11.53 10.90
CA GLY A 173 -10.42 -11.98 9.99
C GLY A 173 -10.97 -12.17 8.57
N PRO A 174 -10.15 -12.65 7.62
CA PRO A 174 -10.48 -12.68 6.19
C PRO A 174 -11.80 -13.34 5.85
N LYS A 175 -12.13 -14.48 6.48
CA LYS A 175 -13.40 -15.21 6.23
C LYS A 175 -14.62 -14.43 6.71
N LYS A 176 -14.53 -13.77 7.90
CA LYS A 176 -15.65 -12.97 8.41
C LYS A 176 -15.85 -11.71 7.60
N ALA A 177 -14.77 -11.00 7.23
CA ALA A 177 -14.85 -9.83 6.39
C ALA A 177 -15.46 -10.17 5.02
N GLU A 178 -15.04 -11.30 4.42
CA GLU A 178 -15.64 -11.79 3.18
C GLU A 178 -17.14 -12.04 3.31
N ASN A 179 -17.57 -12.70 4.42
CA ASN A 179 -18.99 -12.97 4.65
C ASN A 179 -19.81 -11.70 4.90
N ILE A 180 -19.24 -10.69 5.56
CA ILE A 180 -19.89 -9.39 5.80
C ILE A 180 -20.16 -8.68 4.46
N LEU A 181 -19.21 -8.76 3.53
CA LEU A 181 -19.29 -8.06 2.25
C LEU A 181 -19.92 -8.89 1.12
N LYS A 182 -20.21 -10.18 1.34
CA LYS A 182 -20.58 -11.13 0.28
C LYS A 182 -21.80 -10.70 -0.54
N ASP A 183 -22.87 -10.29 0.16
CA ASP A 183 -24.16 -9.95 -0.46
C ASP A 183 -24.43 -8.44 -0.37
N SER A 184 -23.39 -7.63 -0.17
CA SER A 184 -23.49 -6.18 -0.02
C SER A 184 -23.55 -5.49 -1.39
N GLU A 185 -24.55 -4.63 -1.57
CA GLU A 185 -24.65 -3.71 -2.71
C GLU A 185 -23.87 -2.41 -2.49
N ASP A 186 -23.63 -2.04 -1.23
CA ASP A 186 -22.82 -0.88 -0.79
C ASP A 186 -21.86 -1.28 0.33
N TYR A 187 -20.61 -1.54 -0.05
CA TYR A 187 -19.57 -1.92 0.91
C TYR A 187 -19.32 -0.86 1.97
N MET A 188 -19.41 0.44 1.61
CA MET A 188 -19.21 1.52 2.57
C MET A 188 -20.30 1.53 3.64
N ALA A 189 -21.56 1.42 3.25
CA ALA A 189 -22.68 1.36 4.19
C ALA A 189 -22.56 0.11 5.10
N THR A 190 -22.27 -1.05 4.51
CA THR A 190 -22.09 -2.31 5.25
C THR A 190 -20.96 -2.21 6.28
N VAL A 191 -19.84 -1.57 5.94
CA VAL A 191 -18.71 -1.36 6.85
C VAL A 191 -19.08 -0.37 7.96
N CYS A 192 -19.81 0.71 7.67
CA CYS A 192 -20.33 1.63 8.68
C CYS A 192 -21.18 0.89 9.72
N LYS A 193 -22.11 0.04 9.25
CA LYS A 193 -22.95 -0.78 10.12
C LYS A 193 -22.13 -1.74 10.97
N ALA A 194 -21.16 -2.44 10.40
CA ALA A 194 -20.30 -3.38 11.12
C ALA A 194 -19.51 -2.68 12.26
N TYR A 195 -19.01 -1.47 12.02
CA TYR A 195 -18.34 -0.68 13.06
C TYR A 195 -19.31 -0.21 14.14
N TYR A 196 -20.52 0.21 13.77
CA TYR A 196 -21.55 0.57 14.74
C TYR A 196 -22.00 -0.62 15.60
N ASP A 197 -22.25 -1.77 14.99
CA ASP A 197 -22.69 -2.98 15.70
C ASP A 197 -21.66 -3.45 16.74
N PHE A 198 -20.37 -3.20 16.49
CA PHE A 198 -19.31 -3.59 17.40
C PHE A 198 -19.00 -2.51 18.46
N TYR A 199 -18.88 -1.24 18.04
CA TYR A 199 -18.40 -0.15 18.90
C TYR A 199 -19.50 0.83 19.36
N GLY A 200 -20.75 0.64 18.91
CA GLY A 200 -21.86 1.54 19.21
C GLY A 200 -21.57 2.97 18.73
N LYS A 201 -21.83 3.94 19.60
CA LYS A 201 -21.65 5.38 19.29
C LYS A 201 -20.21 5.77 18.91
N GLU A 202 -19.23 5.01 19.33
CA GLU A 202 -17.82 5.24 19.01
C GLU A 202 -17.41 4.70 17.63
N GLY A 203 -18.27 3.90 16.99
CA GLY A 203 -17.99 3.22 15.72
C GLY A 203 -17.52 4.16 14.61
N TYR A 204 -18.10 5.35 14.53
CA TYR A 204 -17.66 6.37 13.55
C TYR A 204 -16.20 6.78 13.74
N SER A 205 -15.76 7.03 14.97
CA SER A 205 -14.40 7.46 15.28
C SER A 205 -13.40 6.34 15.01
N TYR A 206 -13.72 5.08 15.38
CA TYR A 206 -12.88 3.93 15.09
C TYR A 206 -12.76 3.65 13.58
N LEU A 207 -13.88 3.78 12.85
CA LEU A 207 -13.88 3.64 11.39
C LEU A 207 -12.99 4.69 10.72
N LEU A 208 -13.08 5.95 11.13
CA LEU A 208 -12.22 7.01 10.59
C LEU A 208 -10.74 6.76 10.90
N ALA A 209 -10.41 6.34 12.12
CA ALA A 209 -9.04 6.04 12.50
C ALA A 209 -8.45 4.89 11.67
N ASN A 210 -9.13 3.74 11.65
CA ASN A 210 -8.68 2.59 10.86
C ASN A 210 -8.65 2.90 9.35
N GLY A 211 -9.68 3.57 8.85
CA GLY A 211 -9.75 3.95 7.44
C GLY A 211 -8.59 4.85 7.01
N ARG A 212 -8.17 5.81 7.84
CA ARG A 212 -7.03 6.69 7.55
C ARG A 212 -5.69 5.96 7.55
N LEU A 213 -5.55 4.92 8.36
CA LEU A 213 -4.34 4.10 8.42
C LEU A 213 -4.24 3.13 7.22
N ILE A 214 -5.35 2.52 6.83
CA ILE A 214 -5.45 1.58 5.70
C ILE A 214 -5.42 2.30 4.33
N HIS A 215 -5.96 3.54 4.28
CA HIS A 215 -6.12 4.22 3.01
C HIS A 215 -4.78 4.61 2.39
N ILE A 216 -4.49 4.03 1.24
CA ILE A 216 -3.39 4.43 0.37
C ILE A 216 -3.89 5.59 -0.49
N TRP A 217 -3.16 6.70 -0.55
CA TRP A 217 -3.59 7.94 -1.21
C TRP A 217 -3.77 7.78 -2.72
N ARG A 218 -4.84 8.35 -3.25
CA ARG A 218 -5.09 8.45 -4.71
C ARG A 218 -4.63 9.79 -5.29
N GLU A 219 -4.52 10.79 -4.44
CA GLU A 219 -4.00 12.14 -4.69
C GLU A 219 -3.25 12.58 -3.44
N ILE A 220 -2.39 13.57 -3.55
CA ILE A 220 -1.64 14.10 -2.39
C ILE A 220 -2.64 14.53 -1.29
N GLU A 221 -2.40 14.07 -0.07
CA GLU A 221 -3.23 14.34 1.11
C GLU A 221 -4.70 13.85 0.99
N ASP A 222 -4.95 12.86 0.15
CA ASP A 222 -6.28 12.21 0.04
C ASP A 222 -6.54 11.31 1.26
N HIS A 223 -6.79 11.91 2.41
CA HIS A 223 -7.12 11.17 3.61
C HIS A 223 -8.51 10.56 3.55
N PHE A 224 -8.65 9.34 4.09
CA PHE A 224 -9.94 8.68 4.21
C PHE A 224 -10.98 9.54 4.94
N LYS A 225 -12.15 9.68 4.34
CA LYS A 225 -13.27 10.49 4.83
C LYS A 225 -14.59 9.76 4.60
N ILE A 226 -15.44 9.75 5.63
CA ILE A 226 -16.87 9.40 5.51
C ILE A 226 -17.65 10.55 6.12
N LYS A 227 -18.65 11.05 5.40
CA LYS A 227 -19.55 12.09 5.93
C LYS A 227 -20.37 11.50 7.08
N LYS A 228 -20.50 12.25 8.17
CA LYS A 228 -21.24 11.79 9.34
C LYS A 228 -22.71 11.48 9.02
N ASP A 229 -23.35 12.30 8.18
CA ASP A 229 -24.73 12.09 7.74
C ASP A 229 -24.90 10.78 6.93
N PHE A 230 -23.89 10.40 6.14
CA PHE A 230 -23.91 9.13 5.45
C PHE A 230 -23.79 7.95 6.43
N TYR A 231 -22.85 8.07 7.38
CA TYR A 231 -22.67 7.06 8.42
C TYR A 231 -23.96 6.85 9.23
N ASP A 232 -24.61 7.97 9.66
CA ASP A 232 -25.83 7.92 10.45
C ASP A 232 -26.99 7.24 9.70
N LYS A 233 -27.14 7.51 8.39
CA LYS A 233 -28.12 6.81 7.55
C LYS A 233 -27.84 5.33 7.42
N ALA A 234 -26.57 4.96 7.18
CA ALA A 234 -26.18 3.57 6.98
C ALA A 234 -26.40 2.67 8.23
N ILE A 235 -26.47 3.26 9.42
CA ILE A 235 -26.73 2.51 10.67
C ILE A 235 -28.22 2.44 11.04
N GLU A 236 -29.08 3.28 10.43
CA GLU A 236 -30.53 3.28 10.64
C GLU A 236 -31.27 2.27 9.73
N GLU A 237 -30.64 1.89 8.61
CA GLU A 237 -31.11 0.87 7.66
C GLU A 237 -30.65 -0.55 8.10
#